data_8bde4ee8da72afea71da62150123d8da
#
_entry.id   8bde4ee8da72afea71da62150123d8da
#
_cell.length_a   1.000
_cell.length_b   1.000
_cell.length_c   1.000
_cell.angle_alpha   90.00
_cell.angle_beta   90.00
_cell.angle_gamma   90.00
#
_symmetry.space_group_name_H-M   'P 1'
#
loop_
_entity.id
_entity.type
_entity.pdbx_description
1 polymer ?
#
loop_
_entity_poly.entity_id
_entity_poly.type
_entity_poly.pdbx_seq_one_letter_code
_entity_poly.pdbx_strand_id
1 'polypeptide(L)'
;ADQNDMPDGMGGTSFYTPPFEHHYADENGDRKGIEERNVLFEKHINEAGYGVTYGHLLAKLVREEGGRVTGAIFETENGYVQVNAKKAVLLTTGGYSANPDMLRALSPVTTQSVTALGYNQNNKGMGIKAAMWAGAAKDLTSDTMIFDRGLVAPGTPAGYTEESIEAGDPQFPGNGQFNPGTQPFLKVNMAGERFANESADYDYLPHAAAQQPSGTYISVWDGN
;
A
#
# COMPACT_ATOMS: atom_id res chain seq x y z
N ALA A 1 31.68 7.14 -10.23
CA ALA A 1 30.92 6.27 -11.12
C ALA A 1 29.52 6.83 -11.21
N ASP A 2 29.04 7.07 -12.40
CA ASP A 2 27.67 7.53 -12.63
C ASP A 2 26.74 6.43 -12.10
N GLN A 3 25.75 6.78 -11.27
CA GLN A 3 24.81 5.80 -10.70
C GLN A 3 23.99 5.07 -11.76
N ASN A 4 24.13 5.47 -13.02
CA ASN A 4 23.45 4.88 -14.16
C ASN A 4 24.23 3.72 -14.82
N ASP A 5 25.49 3.50 -14.42
CA ASP A 5 26.32 2.45 -14.96
C ASP A 5 26.42 1.28 -13.99
N MET A 6 25.44 0.38 -14.04
CA MET A 6 25.47 -0.87 -13.28
C MET A 6 26.06 -2.00 -14.12
N PRO A 7 27.03 -2.77 -13.60
CA PRO A 7 27.48 -3.98 -14.26
C PRO A 7 26.31 -4.95 -14.45
N ASP A 8 26.13 -5.47 -15.65
CA ASP A 8 25.05 -6.43 -15.95
C ASP A 8 25.37 -7.87 -15.52
N GLY A 9 26.49 -8.09 -14.85
CA GLY A 9 26.93 -9.41 -14.42
C GLY A 9 27.44 -10.33 -15.54
N MET A 10 27.37 -9.88 -16.80
CA MET A 10 27.83 -10.64 -17.98
C MET A 10 29.00 -9.95 -18.70
N GLY A 11 29.66 -8.99 -18.06
CA GLY A 11 30.79 -8.26 -18.58
C GLY A 11 30.43 -7.03 -19.45
N GLY A 12 29.15 -6.68 -19.47
CA GLY A 12 28.64 -5.44 -20.07
C GLY A 12 28.21 -4.43 -19.02
N THR A 13 27.68 -3.32 -19.50
CA THR A 13 27.06 -2.28 -18.67
C THR A 13 25.63 -2.13 -19.14
N SER A 14 24.66 -2.41 -18.26
CA SER A 14 23.27 -2.11 -18.56
C SER A 14 22.96 -0.66 -18.21
N PHE A 15 22.37 0.05 -19.15
CA PHE A 15 21.83 1.37 -18.88
C PHE A 15 20.54 1.24 -18.10
N TYR A 16 20.59 1.49 -16.81
CA TYR A 16 19.40 1.70 -16.03
C TYR A 16 19.04 3.19 -16.14
N THR A 17 17.99 3.49 -16.86
CA THR A 17 17.35 4.80 -16.77
C THR A 17 16.32 4.68 -15.64
N PRO A 18 16.62 5.20 -14.45
CA PRO A 18 15.61 5.18 -13.39
C PRO A 18 14.39 5.94 -13.90
N PRO A 19 13.18 5.48 -13.59
CA PRO A 19 11.99 6.29 -13.81
C PRO A 19 12.23 7.65 -13.16
N PHE A 20 11.77 8.72 -13.79
CA PHE A 20 11.89 10.06 -13.22
C PHE A 20 11.19 10.06 -11.86
N GLU A 21 11.96 10.03 -10.79
CA GLU A 21 11.43 10.18 -9.45
C GLU A 21 11.47 11.66 -9.07
N HIS A 22 10.32 12.20 -8.74
CA HIS A 22 10.24 13.51 -8.13
C HIS A 22 10.53 13.39 -6.64
N HIS A 23 11.70 13.87 -6.23
CA HIS A 23 12.05 13.96 -4.83
C HIS A 23 11.84 15.37 -4.32
N TYR A 24 11.37 15.47 -3.10
CA TYR A 24 11.36 16.74 -2.40
C TYR A 24 12.77 17.02 -1.89
N ALA A 25 13.24 18.21 -2.15
CA ALA A 25 14.52 18.70 -1.66
C ALA A 25 14.29 19.96 -0.81
N ASP A 26 15.19 20.18 0.15
CA ASP A 26 15.23 21.44 0.87
C ASP A 26 15.89 22.54 0.03
N GLU A 27 16.08 23.72 0.62
CA GLU A 27 16.70 24.87 -0.02
C GLU A 27 18.17 24.63 -0.44
N ASN A 28 18.83 23.63 0.13
CA ASN A 28 20.20 23.24 -0.20
C ASN A 28 20.23 22.13 -1.29
N GLY A 29 19.08 21.63 -1.71
CA GLY A 29 18.95 20.53 -2.66
C GLY A 29 19.05 19.15 -2.04
N ASP A 30 19.06 19.03 -0.70
CA ASP A 30 19.11 17.76 -0.02
C ASP A 30 17.76 17.03 -0.08
N ARG A 31 17.79 15.76 -0.49
CA ARG A 31 16.59 14.92 -0.57
C ARG A 31 15.95 14.76 0.81
N LYS A 32 14.65 15.00 0.88
CA LYS A 32 13.84 14.87 2.09
C LYS A 32 12.90 13.67 2.01
N GLY A 33 12.61 13.10 3.17
CA GLY A 33 11.66 12.00 3.32
C GLY A 33 10.21 12.45 3.22
N ILE A 34 9.29 11.49 3.41
CA ILE A 34 7.84 11.75 3.31
C ILE A 34 7.37 12.69 4.42
N GLU A 35 7.96 12.61 5.60
CA GLU A 35 7.56 13.45 6.75
C GLU A 35 7.90 14.91 6.49
N GLU A 36 9.13 15.19 6.09
CA GLU A 36 9.55 16.56 5.75
C GLU A 36 8.77 17.12 4.56
N ARG A 37 8.44 16.28 3.58
CA ARG A 37 7.55 16.65 2.47
C ARG A 37 6.20 17.14 2.97
N ASN A 38 5.59 16.42 3.91
CA ASN A 38 4.29 16.80 4.45
C ASN A 38 4.35 18.12 5.22
N VAL A 39 5.43 18.36 5.96
CA VAL A 39 5.68 19.66 6.62
C VAL A 39 5.76 20.80 5.59
N LEU A 40 6.46 20.57 4.47
CA LEU A 40 6.55 21.57 3.40
C LEU A 40 5.18 21.84 2.75
N PHE A 41 4.38 20.80 2.51
CA PHE A 41 3.02 21.00 1.98
C PHE A 41 2.13 21.77 2.93
N GLU A 42 2.17 21.46 4.23
CA GLU A 42 1.39 22.21 5.22
C GLU A 42 1.84 23.67 5.29
N LYS A 43 3.14 23.95 5.23
CA LYS A 43 3.67 25.30 5.14
C LYS A 43 3.07 26.06 3.95
N HIS A 44 3.10 25.48 2.75
CA HIS A 44 2.55 26.12 1.55
C HIS A 44 1.03 26.30 1.61
N ILE A 45 0.31 25.37 2.19
CA ILE A 45 -1.14 25.49 2.43
C ILE A 45 -1.43 26.69 3.32
N ASN A 46 -0.68 26.84 4.41
CA ASN A 46 -0.83 27.95 5.36
C ASN A 46 -0.43 29.29 4.73
N GLU A 47 0.65 29.35 3.97
CA GLU A 47 1.08 30.54 3.22
C GLU A 47 0.04 30.98 2.18
N ALA A 48 -0.70 30.05 1.61
CA ALA A 48 -1.80 30.31 0.69
C ALA A 48 -3.10 30.78 1.39
N GLY A 49 -3.10 30.92 2.71
CA GLY A 49 -4.24 31.37 3.49
C GLY A 49 -5.26 30.28 3.80
N TYR A 50 -4.88 29.02 3.67
CA TYR A 50 -5.67 27.85 4.05
C TYR A 50 -5.08 27.20 5.29
N GLY A 51 -5.70 26.09 5.76
CA GLY A 51 -5.20 25.33 6.90
C GLY A 51 -5.53 23.84 6.77
N VAL A 52 -4.76 23.03 7.47
CA VAL A 52 -5.04 21.60 7.65
C VAL A 52 -5.75 21.42 8.98
N THR A 53 -6.89 20.73 8.97
CA THR A 53 -7.64 20.42 10.18
C THR A 53 -7.43 18.92 10.52
N TYR A 54 -6.78 18.69 11.63
CA TYR A 54 -6.49 17.33 12.13
C TYR A 54 -7.62 16.79 13.02
N GLY A 55 -7.55 15.49 13.34
CA GLY A 55 -8.53 14.84 14.23
C GLY A 55 -9.94 14.73 13.65
N HIS A 56 -10.05 14.73 12.32
CA HIS A 56 -11.33 14.63 11.62
C HIS A 56 -11.35 13.37 10.75
N LEU A 57 -12.03 12.32 11.24
CA LEU A 57 -12.18 11.08 10.49
C LEU A 57 -13.45 11.18 9.62
N LEU A 58 -13.30 10.97 8.30
CA LEU A 58 -14.45 10.99 7.39
C LEU A 58 -15.44 9.90 7.78
N ALA A 59 -16.69 10.29 8.11
CA ALA A 59 -17.78 9.38 8.42
C ALA A 59 -18.74 9.21 7.24
N LYS A 60 -19.11 10.31 6.55
CA LYS A 60 -20.09 10.28 5.46
C LYS A 60 -19.91 11.49 4.53
N LEU A 61 -20.26 11.33 3.25
CA LEU A 61 -20.50 12.43 2.34
C LEU A 61 -21.95 12.90 2.41
N VAL A 62 -22.17 14.21 2.28
CA VAL A 62 -23.50 14.81 2.26
C VAL A 62 -23.92 14.98 0.81
N ARG A 63 -24.99 14.30 0.41
CA ARG A 63 -25.57 14.35 -0.92
C ARG A 63 -27.08 14.13 -0.85
N GLU A 64 -27.85 14.99 -1.50
CA GLU A 64 -29.25 14.73 -1.75
C GLU A 64 -29.40 13.75 -2.94
N GLU A 65 -30.49 13.03 -3.01
CA GLU A 65 -30.74 12.07 -4.09
C GLU A 65 -30.65 12.74 -5.46
N GLY A 66 -29.84 12.16 -6.36
CA GLY A 66 -29.59 12.71 -7.70
C GLY A 66 -28.80 14.01 -7.73
N GLY A 67 -28.48 14.61 -6.58
CA GLY A 67 -27.74 15.86 -6.48
C GLY A 67 -26.22 15.69 -6.49
N ARG A 68 -25.51 16.80 -6.40
CA ARG A 68 -24.06 16.81 -6.18
C ARG A 68 -23.72 16.56 -4.72
N VAL A 69 -22.49 16.17 -4.44
CA VAL A 69 -21.95 16.15 -3.06
C VAL A 69 -21.76 17.58 -2.59
N THR A 70 -22.39 17.95 -1.48
CA THR A 70 -22.43 19.30 -0.90
C THR A 70 -21.61 19.47 0.37
N GLY A 71 -21.02 18.38 0.88
CA GLY A 71 -20.21 18.42 2.09
C GLY A 71 -19.79 17.06 2.55
N ALA A 72 -19.21 17.02 3.74
CA ALA A 72 -18.81 15.80 4.41
C ALA A 72 -19.09 15.92 5.90
N ILE A 73 -19.36 14.79 6.55
CA ILE A 73 -19.49 14.64 8.00
C ILE A 73 -18.24 13.92 8.48
N PHE A 74 -17.65 14.45 9.53
CA PHE A 74 -16.46 13.93 10.18
C PHE A 74 -16.77 13.57 11.63
N GLU A 75 -16.22 12.46 12.07
CA GLU A 75 -16.14 12.09 13.47
C GLU A 75 -14.90 12.76 14.09
N THR A 76 -15.10 13.36 15.26
CA THR A 76 -14.06 14.03 16.04
C THR A 76 -14.15 13.57 17.50
N GLU A 77 -13.22 13.93 18.34
CA GLU A 77 -13.26 13.67 19.79
C GLU A 77 -14.50 14.25 20.49
N ASN A 78 -15.09 15.31 19.92
CA ASN A 78 -16.26 16.01 20.47
C ASN A 78 -17.58 15.64 19.76
N GLY A 79 -17.60 14.56 18.98
CA GLY A 79 -18.77 14.13 18.21
C GLY A 79 -18.65 14.42 16.73
N TYR A 80 -19.78 14.62 16.05
CA TYR A 80 -19.80 14.76 14.59
C TYR A 80 -19.85 16.23 14.16
N VAL A 81 -19.04 16.56 13.16
CA VAL A 81 -18.98 17.90 12.54
C VAL A 81 -19.29 17.77 11.06
N GLN A 82 -20.23 18.58 10.57
CA GLN A 82 -20.50 18.70 9.13
C GLN A 82 -19.75 19.90 8.55
N VAL A 83 -19.01 19.67 7.48
CA VAL A 83 -18.35 20.70 6.69
C VAL A 83 -19.04 20.81 5.34
N ASN A 84 -19.55 21.99 5.01
CA ASN A 84 -20.21 22.24 3.73
C ASN A 84 -19.24 22.71 2.68
N ALA A 85 -19.33 22.15 1.49
CA ALA A 85 -18.50 22.48 0.34
C ALA A 85 -19.26 23.35 -0.66
N LYS A 86 -18.75 24.55 -0.94
CA LYS A 86 -19.37 25.47 -1.91
C LYS A 86 -19.29 24.95 -3.34
N LYS A 87 -18.19 24.32 -3.71
CA LYS A 87 -17.92 23.82 -5.08
C LYS A 87 -17.92 22.31 -5.18
N ALA A 88 -17.00 21.66 -4.47
CA ALA A 88 -16.81 20.21 -4.53
C ALA A 88 -16.11 19.69 -3.27
N VAL A 89 -16.16 18.35 -3.08
CA VAL A 89 -15.32 17.61 -2.13
C VAL A 89 -14.33 16.81 -2.95
N LEU A 90 -13.04 16.93 -2.62
CA LEU A 90 -11.98 16.12 -3.21
C LEU A 90 -11.60 15.00 -2.22
N LEU A 91 -11.63 13.76 -2.65
CA LEU A 91 -11.23 12.60 -1.86
C LEU A 91 -9.81 12.16 -2.24
N THR A 92 -8.89 12.26 -1.30
CA THR A 92 -7.49 11.80 -1.42
C THR A 92 -7.13 10.89 -0.24
N THR A 93 -8.08 10.08 0.20
CA THR A 93 -8.04 9.30 1.44
C THR A 93 -7.29 7.97 1.34
N GLY A 94 -6.64 7.70 0.21
CA GLY A 94 -5.95 6.44 -0.05
C GLY A 94 -6.88 5.26 -0.28
N GLY A 95 -6.30 4.07 -0.25
CA GLY A 95 -6.98 2.81 -0.50
C GLY A 95 -7.49 2.12 0.77
N TYR A 96 -7.56 0.78 0.71
CA TYR A 96 -8.08 -0.06 1.78
C TYR A 96 -7.13 -1.20 2.21
N SER A 97 -5.85 -1.07 1.93
CA SER A 97 -4.84 -2.10 2.18
C SER A 97 -4.65 -2.48 3.66
N ALA A 98 -5.17 -1.68 4.59
CA ALA A 98 -5.17 -1.97 6.03
C ALA A 98 -6.57 -2.38 6.55
N ASN A 99 -7.48 -2.77 5.65
CA ASN A 99 -8.83 -3.22 6.03
C ASN A 99 -9.06 -4.66 5.52
N PRO A 100 -8.93 -5.66 6.40
CA PRO A 100 -9.07 -7.06 6.02
C PRO A 100 -10.44 -7.41 5.43
N ASP A 101 -11.52 -6.79 5.94
CA ASP A 101 -12.86 -7.06 5.44
C ASP A 101 -13.07 -6.52 4.03
N MET A 102 -12.55 -5.34 3.73
CA MET A 102 -12.59 -4.80 2.38
C MET A 102 -11.71 -5.59 1.42
N LEU A 103 -10.53 -6.03 1.85
CA LEU A 103 -9.67 -6.89 1.03
C LEU A 103 -10.39 -8.19 0.68
N ARG A 104 -11.00 -8.88 1.64
CA ARG A 104 -11.80 -10.09 1.39
C ARG A 104 -12.95 -9.85 0.42
N ALA A 105 -13.69 -8.78 0.63
CA ALA A 105 -14.87 -8.47 -0.18
C ALA A 105 -14.56 -7.99 -1.59
N LEU A 106 -13.46 -7.25 -1.77
CA LEU A 106 -13.14 -6.56 -3.02
C LEU A 106 -11.97 -7.18 -3.78
N SER A 107 -11.04 -7.83 -3.11
CA SER A 107 -9.84 -8.46 -3.68
C SER A 107 -9.57 -9.84 -3.07
N PRO A 108 -10.51 -10.79 -3.15
CA PRO A 108 -10.39 -12.10 -2.49
C PRO A 108 -9.19 -12.90 -3.00
N VAL A 109 -8.78 -12.73 -4.25
CA VAL A 109 -7.59 -13.39 -4.81
C VAL A 109 -6.32 -12.94 -4.11
N THR A 110 -6.21 -11.63 -3.83
CA THR A 110 -5.07 -11.07 -3.10
C THR A 110 -4.95 -11.67 -1.70
N THR A 111 -6.06 -11.83 -1.00
CA THR A 111 -6.05 -12.37 0.37
C THR A 111 -5.61 -13.83 0.45
N GLN A 112 -5.71 -14.58 -0.65
CA GLN A 112 -5.25 -15.97 -0.74
C GLN A 112 -3.72 -16.09 -0.90
N SER A 113 -3.03 -15.02 -1.18
CA SER A 113 -1.60 -15.04 -1.51
C SER A 113 -0.74 -14.09 -0.66
N VAL A 114 -1.32 -13.39 0.31
CA VAL A 114 -0.58 -12.44 1.14
C VAL A 114 -0.52 -12.85 2.60
N THR A 115 0.56 -12.46 3.27
CA THR A 115 0.80 -12.77 4.69
C THR A 115 0.63 -11.56 5.59
N ALA A 116 0.56 -10.36 5.03
CA ALA A 116 0.50 -9.13 5.81
C ALA A 116 -0.38 -8.07 5.12
N LEU A 117 -0.98 -7.21 5.93
CA LEU A 117 -1.68 -6.01 5.46
C LEU A 117 -0.68 -4.93 5.02
N GLY A 118 -1.17 -3.96 4.24
CA GLY A 118 -0.40 -2.77 3.92
C GLY A 118 0.05 -2.03 5.18
N TYR A 119 1.28 -1.54 5.16
CA TYR A 119 1.92 -0.91 6.33
C TYR A 119 1.25 0.39 6.78
N ASN A 120 0.58 1.10 5.87
CA ASN A 120 -0.14 2.30 6.23
C ASN A 120 -1.49 1.94 6.87
N GLN A 121 -1.50 1.87 8.19
CA GLN A 121 -2.65 1.50 8.99
C GLN A 121 -3.85 2.46 8.87
N ASN A 122 -3.67 3.62 8.24
CA ASN A 122 -4.75 4.58 7.98
C ASN A 122 -5.49 4.27 6.67
N ASN A 123 -4.98 3.40 5.80
CA ASN A 123 -5.63 2.99 4.56
C ASN A 123 -6.78 2.00 4.82
N LYS A 124 -7.84 2.47 5.48
CA LYS A 124 -9.01 1.65 5.87
C LYS A 124 -10.20 1.76 4.91
N GLY A 125 -10.04 2.48 3.78
CA GLY A 125 -11.05 2.54 2.73
C GLY A 125 -12.26 3.42 3.02
N MET A 126 -12.19 4.30 4.02
CA MET A 126 -13.35 5.11 4.41
C MET A 126 -13.84 6.05 3.30
N GLY A 127 -12.93 6.65 2.54
CA GLY A 127 -13.31 7.49 1.40
C GLY A 127 -14.02 6.71 0.29
N ILE A 128 -13.57 5.48 0.03
CA ILE A 128 -14.21 4.59 -0.94
C ILE A 128 -15.62 4.23 -0.47
N LYS A 129 -15.79 3.81 0.79
CA LYS A 129 -17.10 3.52 1.37
C LYS A 129 -18.03 4.74 1.31
N ALA A 130 -17.55 5.89 1.75
CA ALA A 130 -18.33 7.13 1.74
C ALA A 130 -18.78 7.54 0.34
N ALA A 131 -17.90 7.38 -0.68
CA ALA A 131 -18.23 7.63 -2.06
C ALA A 131 -19.29 6.66 -2.58
N MET A 132 -19.16 5.36 -2.30
CA MET A 132 -20.14 4.35 -2.71
C MET A 132 -21.51 4.58 -2.04
N TRP A 133 -21.55 4.91 -0.75
CA TRP A 133 -22.79 5.28 -0.06
C TRP A 133 -23.43 6.54 -0.62
N ALA A 134 -22.63 7.43 -1.19
CA ALA A 134 -23.11 8.61 -1.91
C ALA A 134 -23.49 8.31 -3.36
N GLY A 135 -23.44 7.04 -3.82
CA GLY A 135 -23.86 6.60 -5.14
C GLY A 135 -22.76 6.57 -6.19
N ALA A 136 -21.50 6.61 -5.81
CA ALA A 136 -20.39 6.37 -6.73
C ALA A 136 -20.34 4.88 -7.14
N ALA A 137 -20.03 4.62 -8.39
CA ALA A 137 -19.72 3.28 -8.86
C ALA A 137 -18.31 2.88 -8.43
N LYS A 138 -18.14 1.60 -8.06
CA LYS A 138 -16.85 0.97 -7.88
C LYS A 138 -16.30 0.51 -9.23
N ASP A 139 -14.99 0.50 -9.39
CA ASP A 139 -14.34 -0.14 -10.52
C ASP A 139 -14.75 -1.63 -10.61
N LEU A 140 -14.91 -2.14 -11.81
CA LEU A 140 -15.32 -3.53 -12.05
C LEU A 140 -14.26 -4.52 -11.59
N THR A 141 -13.00 -4.17 -11.75
CA THR A 141 -11.87 -4.93 -11.24
C THR A 141 -11.32 -4.23 -10.01
N SER A 142 -11.41 -4.89 -8.87
CA SER A 142 -10.73 -4.45 -7.65
C SER A 142 -9.50 -5.31 -7.50
N ASP A 143 -8.35 -4.72 -7.72
CA ASP A 143 -7.08 -5.40 -7.53
C ASP A 143 -6.20 -4.61 -6.56
N THR A 144 -5.26 -5.31 -5.97
CA THR A 144 -4.37 -4.76 -4.95
C THR A 144 -2.95 -5.13 -5.35
N MET A 145 -2.07 -4.15 -5.38
CA MET A 145 -0.66 -4.39 -5.59
C MET A 145 -0.10 -5.22 -4.43
N ILE A 146 0.57 -6.31 -4.77
CA ILE A 146 1.26 -7.19 -3.82
C ILE A 146 2.75 -6.83 -3.85
N PHE A 147 3.37 -6.79 -2.67
CA PHE A 147 4.81 -6.61 -2.50
C PHE A 147 5.40 -7.79 -1.74
N ASP A 148 6.60 -8.15 -2.06
CA ASP A 148 7.39 -9.18 -1.38
C ASP A 148 8.06 -8.65 -0.10
N ARG A 149 7.28 -8.01 0.75
CA ARG A 149 7.71 -7.40 2.03
C ARG A 149 7.10 -8.03 3.27
N GLY A 150 6.35 -9.08 3.11
CA GLY A 150 5.72 -9.78 4.23
C GLY A 150 6.69 -10.77 4.87
N LEU A 151 7.14 -10.48 6.11
CA LEU A 151 7.93 -11.42 6.90
C LEU A 151 7.01 -12.22 7.82
N VAL A 152 7.13 -13.54 7.78
CA VAL A 152 6.38 -14.47 8.65
C VAL A 152 7.31 -15.41 9.39
N ALA A 153 6.80 -16.01 10.46
CA ALA A 153 7.49 -17.09 11.14
C ALA A 153 7.64 -18.32 10.21
N PRO A 154 8.73 -19.08 10.34
CA PRO A 154 8.90 -20.32 9.55
C PRO A 154 7.68 -21.24 9.66
N GLY A 155 7.24 -21.77 8.53
CA GLY A 155 6.09 -22.67 8.44
C GLY A 155 4.72 -21.99 8.36
N THR A 156 4.66 -20.66 8.39
CA THR A 156 3.41 -19.92 8.16
C THR A 156 3.11 -19.85 6.66
N PRO A 157 1.97 -20.35 6.19
CA PRO A 157 1.58 -20.23 4.78
C PRO A 157 1.12 -18.82 4.44
N ALA A 158 1.13 -18.48 3.17
CA ALA A 158 0.51 -17.26 2.67
C ALA A 158 -1.02 -17.42 2.62
N GLY A 159 -1.70 -16.29 2.76
CA GLY A 159 -3.14 -16.22 2.70
C GLY A 159 -3.83 -16.85 3.92
N TYR A 160 -5.12 -17.02 3.78
CA TYR A 160 -5.95 -17.76 4.71
C TYR A 160 -7.17 -18.32 3.97
N THR A 161 -7.65 -19.46 4.43
CA THR A 161 -8.85 -20.13 3.91
C THR A 161 -10.04 -19.86 4.82
N GLU A 162 -11.26 -20.18 4.36
CA GLU A 162 -12.44 -20.15 5.22
C GLU A 162 -12.27 -21.04 6.45
N GLU A 163 -11.66 -22.22 6.26
CA GLU A 163 -11.39 -23.16 7.35
C GLU A 163 -10.45 -22.56 8.41
N SER A 164 -9.39 -21.84 8.02
CA SER A 164 -8.49 -21.18 8.97
C SER A 164 -9.17 -20.00 9.69
N ILE A 165 -10.10 -19.30 9.03
CA ILE A 165 -10.89 -18.24 9.64
C ILE A 165 -11.85 -18.82 10.70
N GLU A 166 -12.52 -19.91 10.37
CA GLU A 166 -13.42 -20.62 11.29
C GLU A 166 -12.68 -21.22 12.50
N ALA A 167 -11.45 -21.67 12.28
CA ALA A 167 -10.56 -22.12 13.35
C ALA A 167 -10.05 -20.99 14.25
N GLY A 168 -10.25 -19.73 13.87
CA GLY A 168 -9.76 -18.57 14.62
C GLY A 168 -8.28 -18.26 14.43
N ASP A 169 -7.67 -18.75 13.36
CA ASP A 169 -6.28 -18.48 13.04
C ASP A 169 -6.03 -16.97 12.81
N PRO A 170 -4.87 -16.46 13.21
CA PRO A 170 -4.54 -15.06 12.98
C PRO A 170 -4.56 -14.73 11.48
N GLN A 171 -5.34 -13.73 11.12
CA GLN A 171 -5.35 -13.22 9.75
C GLN A 171 -4.19 -12.25 9.56
N PHE A 172 -3.47 -12.39 8.45
CA PHE A 172 -2.32 -11.53 8.11
C PHE A 172 -1.27 -11.48 9.23
N PRO A 173 -0.70 -12.62 9.63
CA PRO A 173 0.20 -12.72 10.77
C PRO A 173 1.57 -12.07 10.52
N GLY A 174 1.87 -11.69 9.28
CA GLY A 174 3.17 -11.20 8.88
C GLY A 174 3.40 -9.72 9.17
N ASN A 175 4.67 -9.36 9.28
CA ASN A 175 5.10 -7.96 9.26
C ASN A 175 5.22 -7.49 7.80
N GLY A 176 4.48 -6.45 7.43
CA GLY A 176 4.39 -5.92 6.06
C GLY A 176 5.50 -4.96 5.64
N GLN A 177 6.56 -4.80 6.44
CA GLN A 177 7.65 -3.84 6.17
C GLN A 177 9.05 -4.46 6.20
N PHE A 178 9.17 -5.68 5.75
CA PHE A 178 10.47 -6.33 5.60
C PHE A 178 11.11 -5.96 4.27
N ASN A 179 11.79 -4.81 4.22
CA ASN A 179 12.43 -4.31 3.01
C ASN A 179 13.45 -5.26 2.36
N PRO A 180 14.24 -6.08 3.09
CA PRO A 180 15.10 -7.08 2.46
C PRO A 180 14.36 -8.06 1.55
N GLY A 181 13.06 -8.27 1.73
CA GLY A 181 12.25 -9.11 0.84
C GLY A 181 12.26 -8.64 -0.61
N THR A 182 12.32 -7.32 -0.86
CA THR A 182 12.33 -6.74 -2.21
C THR A 182 13.71 -6.71 -2.86
N GLN A 183 14.76 -7.08 -2.13
CA GLN A 183 16.11 -7.07 -2.68
C GLN A 183 16.37 -8.32 -3.54
N PRO A 184 17.27 -8.25 -4.53
CA PRO A 184 17.56 -9.36 -5.44
C PRO A 184 18.45 -10.44 -4.78
N PHE A 185 18.17 -10.76 -3.54
CA PHE A 185 18.79 -11.87 -2.83
C PHE A 185 18.25 -13.20 -3.35
N LEU A 186 19.02 -14.27 -3.20
CA LEU A 186 18.57 -15.60 -3.57
C LEU A 186 17.24 -15.93 -2.86
N LYS A 187 16.26 -16.35 -3.64
CA LYS A 187 14.95 -16.77 -3.14
C LYS A 187 14.70 -18.22 -3.50
N VAL A 188 14.42 -19.03 -2.50
CA VAL A 188 14.10 -20.45 -2.66
C VAL A 188 12.73 -20.75 -2.07
N ASN A 189 12.00 -21.65 -2.69
CA ASN A 189 10.74 -22.16 -2.15
C ASN A 189 10.98 -23.07 -0.93
N MET A 190 9.92 -23.58 -0.34
CA MET A 190 10.02 -24.42 0.85
C MET A 190 10.66 -25.80 0.58
N ALA A 191 10.87 -26.17 -0.69
CA ALA A 191 11.66 -27.34 -1.10
C ALA A 191 13.15 -27.03 -1.29
N GLY A 192 13.56 -25.77 -1.13
CA GLY A 192 14.94 -25.31 -1.35
C GLY A 192 15.27 -25.04 -2.82
N GLU A 193 14.29 -24.96 -3.69
CA GLU A 193 14.46 -24.76 -5.12
C GLU A 193 14.29 -23.28 -5.48
N ARG A 194 15.20 -22.75 -6.31
CA ARG A 194 15.06 -21.43 -6.90
C ARG A 194 13.88 -21.43 -7.88
N PHE A 195 12.95 -20.51 -7.72
CA PHE A 195 11.69 -20.51 -8.48
C PHE A 195 11.48 -19.30 -9.39
N ALA A 196 12.29 -18.27 -9.27
CA ALA A 196 12.13 -17.03 -10.02
C ALA A 196 13.46 -16.32 -10.28
N ASN A 197 13.44 -15.33 -11.15
CA ASN A 197 14.51 -14.35 -11.28
C ASN A 197 14.32 -13.25 -10.23
N GLU A 198 15.23 -13.16 -9.28
CA GLU A 198 15.17 -12.22 -8.14
C GLU A 198 15.32 -10.76 -8.55
N SER A 199 15.81 -10.50 -9.77
CA SER A 199 15.91 -9.16 -10.35
C SER A 199 14.70 -8.79 -11.22
N ALA A 200 13.66 -9.61 -11.25
CA ALA A 200 12.44 -9.30 -11.96
C ALA A 200 11.65 -8.16 -11.26
N ASP A 201 10.70 -7.60 -12.00
CA ASP A 201 9.84 -6.51 -11.52
C ASP A 201 9.01 -6.91 -10.29
N TYR A 202 8.61 -5.92 -9.51
CA TYR A 202 7.92 -6.09 -8.23
C TYR A 202 6.64 -6.92 -8.30
N ASP A 203 5.91 -6.87 -9.39
CA ASP A 203 4.67 -7.61 -9.56
C ASP A 203 4.90 -9.08 -9.94
N TYR A 204 5.97 -9.36 -10.67
CA TYR A 204 6.30 -10.72 -11.09
C TYR A 204 6.66 -11.63 -9.92
N LEU A 205 7.54 -11.18 -9.05
CA LEU A 205 8.10 -12.00 -7.97
C LEU A 205 7.05 -12.46 -6.94
N PRO A 206 6.18 -11.57 -6.42
CA PRO A 206 5.09 -11.98 -5.52
C PRO A 206 4.11 -12.95 -6.17
N HIS A 207 3.80 -12.79 -7.46
CA HIS A 207 2.92 -13.73 -8.16
C HIS A 207 3.59 -15.09 -8.38
N ALA A 208 4.89 -15.12 -8.68
CA ALA A 208 5.64 -16.36 -8.76
C ALA A 208 5.73 -17.06 -7.40
N ALA A 209 5.89 -16.31 -6.31
CA ALA A 209 5.88 -16.82 -4.95
C ALA A 209 4.51 -17.39 -4.55
N ALA A 210 3.43 -16.72 -4.91
CA ALA A 210 2.07 -17.19 -4.64
C ALA A 210 1.74 -18.56 -5.27
N GLN A 211 2.48 -18.95 -6.31
CA GLN A 211 2.34 -20.24 -6.97
C GLN A 211 3.21 -21.36 -6.35
N GLN A 212 4.08 -21.01 -5.40
CA GLN A 212 4.92 -22.01 -4.73
C GLN A 212 4.14 -22.70 -3.59
N PRO A 213 4.58 -23.89 -3.16
CA PRO A 213 4.03 -24.56 -1.98
C PRO A 213 4.02 -23.60 -0.79
N SER A 214 2.89 -23.46 -0.13
CA SER A 214 2.63 -22.53 0.99
C SER A 214 2.59 -21.04 0.59
N GLY A 215 2.84 -20.64 -0.65
CA GLY A 215 2.86 -19.26 -1.12
C GLY A 215 3.92 -18.38 -0.42
N THR A 216 4.89 -19.00 0.24
CA THR A 216 6.00 -18.34 0.96
C THR A 216 7.34 -18.85 0.46
N TYR A 217 8.39 -18.09 0.71
CA TYR A 217 9.74 -18.42 0.30
C TYR A 217 10.76 -17.99 1.35
N ILE A 218 11.98 -18.47 1.22
CA ILE A 218 13.11 -18.11 2.05
C ILE A 218 14.03 -17.21 1.24
N SER A 219 14.34 -16.01 1.75
CA SER A 219 15.41 -15.17 1.23
C SER A 219 16.72 -15.53 1.91
N VAL A 220 17.77 -15.72 1.10
CA VAL A 220 19.11 -16.07 1.59
C VAL A 220 20.07 -14.97 1.19
N TRP A 221 20.76 -14.39 2.15
CA TRP A 221 21.79 -13.37 1.95
C TRP A 221 22.95 -13.61 2.91
N ASP A 222 24.10 -13.07 2.61
CA ASP A 222 25.25 -13.04 3.49
C ASP A 222 25.22 -11.84 4.43
N GLY A 223 26.18 -11.77 5.35
CA GLY A 223 26.24 -10.73 6.38
C GLY A 223 26.96 -9.45 5.95
N ASN A 224 27.14 -9.20 4.64
CA ASN A 224 27.82 -7.99 4.13
C ASN A 224 26.87 -6.84 3.89
#